data_7a137ec7b8df73f2dabc5c87de316d40
#
_entry.id   7a137ec7b8df73f2dabc5c87de316d40
#
_cell.length_a   1.000
_cell.length_b   1.000
_cell.length_c   1.000
_cell.angle_alpha   90.00
_cell.angle_beta   90.00
_cell.angle_gamma   90.00
#
_symmetry.space_group_name_H-M   'P 1'
#
loop_
_entity.id
_entity.type
_entity.pdbx_description
1 polymer ?
#
loop_
_entity_poly.entity_id
_entity_poly.type
_entity_poly.pdbx_seq_one_letter_code
_entity_poly.pdbx_strand_id
1 'polypeptide(L)'
;MFTLKQAVEIGIEMGMTEFAIKHHAYEGSPIIQTADTVLDFIKGHENEIPVTIYYGSAYRTQGVYYKPYHCFISYRLADEELPMK
;
A
#
# COMPACT_ATOMS: atom_id res chain seq x y z
N MET A 1 2.28 -4.34 16.97
CA MET A 1 2.79 -4.71 15.66
C MET A 1 2.21 -3.79 14.61
N PHE A 2 3.03 -3.42 13.66
CA PHE A 2 2.60 -2.51 12.61
C PHE A 2 1.73 -3.25 11.61
N THR A 3 0.55 -2.76 11.32
CA THR A 3 -0.43 -3.48 10.52
C THR A 3 -0.76 -2.72 9.24
N LEU A 4 -1.42 -3.42 8.32
CA LEU A 4 -1.86 -2.80 7.07
C LEU A 4 -2.74 -1.59 7.35
N LYS A 5 -3.64 -1.69 8.32
CA LYS A 5 -4.49 -0.55 8.65
C LYS A 5 -3.67 0.64 9.11
N GLN A 6 -2.66 0.39 9.95
CA GLN A 6 -1.83 1.47 10.42
C GLN A 6 -1.04 2.11 9.28
N ALA A 7 -0.55 1.29 8.37
CA ALA A 7 0.19 1.82 7.23
C ALA A 7 -0.69 2.71 6.37
N VAL A 8 -1.92 2.30 6.15
CA VAL A 8 -2.86 3.08 5.36
C VAL A 8 -3.22 4.38 6.08
N GLU A 9 -3.45 4.29 7.39
CA GLU A 9 -3.81 5.49 8.14
C GLU A 9 -2.70 6.52 8.14
N ILE A 10 -1.45 6.07 8.23
CA ILE A 10 -0.33 6.98 8.13
C ILE A 10 -0.32 7.65 6.76
N GLY A 11 -0.56 6.89 5.71
CA GLY A 11 -0.60 7.46 4.37
C GLY A 11 -1.69 8.51 4.23
N ILE A 12 -2.85 8.25 4.80
CA ILE A 12 -3.95 9.21 4.74
C ILE A 12 -3.54 10.50 5.48
N GLU A 13 -2.91 10.35 6.64
CA GLU A 13 -2.49 11.52 7.39
C GLU A 13 -1.42 12.32 6.66
N MET A 14 -0.60 11.65 5.86
CA MET A 14 0.42 12.33 5.09
C MET A 14 -0.15 12.98 3.83
N GLY A 15 -1.43 12.79 3.56
CA GLY A 15 -2.04 13.39 2.38
C GLY A 15 -1.93 12.55 1.12
N MET A 16 -1.63 11.27 1.26
CA MET A 16 -1.61 10.39 0.09
C MET A 16 -2.99 10.28 -0.50
N THR A 17 -3.09 10.33 -1.81
CA THR A 17 -4.39 10.31 -2.48
C THR A 17 -4.65 9.00 -3.20
N GLU A 18 -3.63 8.22 -3.47
CA GLU A 18 -3.79 6.94 -4.10
C GLU A 18 -3.03 5.87 -3.34
N PHE A 19 -3.62 4.72 -3.23
CA PHE A 19 -3.04 3.60 -2.51
C PHE A 19 -3.04 2.38 -3.41
N ALA A 20 -1.86 1.88 -3.71
CA ALA A 20 -1.70 0.67 -4.53
C ALA A 20 -1.37 -0.46 -3.57
N ILE A 21 -2.24 -1.43 -3.47
CA ILE A 21 -2.15 -2.47 -2.44
C ILE A 21 -2.17 -3.85 -3.07
N LYS A 22 -1.29 -4.71 -2.62
CA LYS A 22 -1.29 -6.08 -3.09
C LYS A 22 -0.63 -7.02 -2.09
N HIS A 23 -0.93 -8.30 -2.19
CA HIS A 23 -0.21 -9.33 -1.44
C HIS A 23 1.20 -9.42 -2.01
N HIS A 24 2.18 -9.62 -1.16
CA HIS A 24 3.58 -9.55 -1.57
C HIS A 24 3.95 -10.61 -2.62
N ALA A 25 3.28 -11.73 -2.59
CA ALA A 25 3.61 -12.81 -3.52
C ALA A 25 2.83 -12.73 -4.83
N TYR A 26 1.88 -11.81 -4.91
CA TYR A 26 1.08 -11.68 -6.12
C TYR A 26 1.89 -10.94 -7.17
N GLU A 27 2.02 -11.54 -8.34
CA GLU A 27 2.87 -10.96 -9.37
C GLU A 27 2.13 -10.03 -10.30
N GLY A 28 0.85 -9.87 -10.13
CA GLY A 28 0.11 -8.95 -10.98
C GLY A 28 0.17 -7.53 -10.48
N SER A 29 -0.63 -6.69 -11.08
CA SER A 29 -0.69 -5.28 -10.71
C SER A 29 -1.40 -5.09 -9.38
N PRO A 30 -0.99 -4.11 -8.61
CA PRO A 30 -1.71 -3.83 -7.37
C PRO A 30 -3.10 -3.27 -7.65
N ILE A 31 -3.95 -3.34 -6.67
CA ILE A 31 -5.27 -2.73 -6.73
C ILE A 31 -5.12 -1.30 -6.28
N ILE A 32 -5.65 -0.37 -7.05
CA ILE A 32 -5.54 1.06 -6.74
C ILE A 32 -6.82 1.53 -6.06
N GLN A 33 -6.66 2.16 -4.92
CA GLN A 33 -7.77 2.74 -4.18
C GLN A 33 -7.47 4.20 -3.89
N THR A 34 -8.49 4.99 -3.62
CA THR A 34 -8.27 6.37 -3.21
C THR A 34 -8.29 6.46 -1.70
N ALA A 35 -7.94 7.61 -1.17
CA ALA A 35 -7.98 7.82 0.27
C ALA A 35 -9.37 7.65 0.83
N ASP A 36 -10.41 7.91 0.01
CA ASP A 36 -11.78 7.79 0.47
C ASP A 36 -12.26 6.36 0.57
N THR A 37 -11.66 5.45 -0.18
CA THR A 37 -12.18 4.09 -0.27
C THR A 37 -11.25 3.05 0.30
N VAL A 38 -10.00 3.42 0.58
CA VAL A 38 -8.99 2.42 0.90
C VAL A 38 -9.27 1.71 2.21
N LEU A 39 -9.74 2.43 3.23
CA LEU A 39 -10.01 1.78 4.51
C LEU A 39 -11.14 0.78 4.39
N ASP A 40 -12.14 1.09 3.59
CA ASP A 40 -13.23 0.16 3.37
C ASP A 40 -12.75 -1.03 2.55
N PHE A 41 -11.87 -0.78 1.60
CA PHE A 41 -11.34 -1.84 0.76
C PHE A 41 -10.56 -2.87 1.58
N ILE A 42 -9.84 -2.44 2.61
CA ILE A 42 -9.04 -3.37 3.40
C ILE A 42 -9.79 -3.97 4.58
N LYS A 43 -11.10 -3.75 4.69
CA LYS A 43 -11.86 -4.36 5.76
C LYS A 43 -11.70 -5.87 5.69
N GLY A 44 -11.47 -6.47 6.85
CA GLY A 44 -11.20 -7.89 6.89
C GLY A 44 -9.73 -8.22 6.76
N HIS A 45 -8.91 -7.23 6.41
CA HIS A 45 -7.47 -7.42 6.23
C HIS A 45 -6.67 -6.44 7.09
N GLU A 46 -7.30 -5.78 8.03
CA GLU A 46 -6.65 -4.70 8.77
C GLU A 46 -5.41 -5.15 9.52
N ASN A 47 -5.39 -6.41 9.93
CA ASN A 47 -4.28 -6.93 10.72
C ASN A 47 -3.18 -7.58 9.90
N GLU A 48 -3.28 -7.54 8.59
CA GLU A 48 -2.21 -8.07 7.75
C GLU A 48 -0.96 -7.23 7.96
N ILE A 49 0.18 -7.80 7.60
CA ILE A 49 1.47 -7.21 7.94
C ILE A 49 2.12 -6.62 6.69
N PRO A 50 2.46 -5.33 6.70
CA PRO A 50 3.14 -4.76 5.54
C PRO A 50 4.52 -5.37 5.36
N VAL A 51 4.86 -5.67 4.13
CA VAL A 51 6.17 -6.16 3.76
C VAL A 51 6.98 -5.03 3.14
N THR A 52 6.35 -4.27 2.26
CA THR A 52 6.98 -3.13 1.63
C THR A 52 6.02 -1.96 1.67
N ILE A 53 6.50 -0.81 2.05
CA ILE A 53 5.69 0.39 2.05
C ILE A 53 6.48 1.50 1.39
N TYR A 54 5.81 2.24 0.51
CA TYR A 54 6.41 3.41 -0.11
C TYR A 54 5.40 4.54 -0.05
N TYR A 55 5.79 5.63 0.57
CA TYR A 55 4.98 6.84 0.61
C TYR A 55 5.72 7.92 -0.15
N GLY A 56 5.12 8.43 -1.20
CA GLY A 56 5.79 9.48 -1.93
C GLY A 56 5.10 9.83 -3.21
N SER A 57 5.85 10.43 -4.10
CA SER A 57 5.35 10.78 -5.42
C SER A 57 5.98 9.89 -6.44
N ALA A 58 5.19 9.42 -7.36
CA ALA A 58 5.72 8.70 -8.48
C ALA A 58 5.73 9.64 -9.65
N TYR A 59 6.87 9.89 -10.26
CA TYR A 59 6.91 10.81 -11.35
C TYR A 59 7.98 10.40 -12.34
N ARG A 60 7.97 11.01 -13.50
CA ARG A 60 8.88 10.74 -14.50
C ARG A 60 9.68 11.92 -14.80
N THR A 61 10.93 11.73 -14.94
CA THR A 61 11.80 12.81 -15.30
C THR A 61 11.68 13.20 -16.72
N GLN A 62 11.17 12.33 -17.55
CA GLN A 62 10.98 12.69 -18.83
C GLN A 62 9.64 13.03 -19.07
N GLY A 63 9.20 13.89 -18.71
CA GLY A 63 8.12 14.26 -19.01
C GLY A 63 7.11 14.53 -18.55
N VAL A 64 6.31 14.02 -18.52
CA VAL A 64 5.16 14.58 -18.48
C VAL A 64 4.26 14.16 -17.49
N TYR A 65 4.48 13.14 -16.89
CA TYR A 65 3.48 12.56 -16.03
C TYR A 65 4.02 12.33 -14.67
N TYR A 66 3.29 12.67 -13.68
CA TYR A 66 3.61 12.24 -12.34
C TYR A 66 2.35 12.17 -11.52
N LYS A 67 2.43 11.42 -10.42
CA LYS A 67 1.36 11.19 -9.54
C LYS A 67 1.81 11.54 -8.17
N PRO A 68 1.51 12.68 -7.68
CA PRO A 68 1.92 13.07 -6.34
C PRO A 68 1.15 12.29 -5.30
N TYR A 69 1.72 12.14 -4.16
CA TYR A 69 1.05 11.57 -3.00
C TYR A 69 0.54 10.15 -3.25
N HIS A 70 1.42 9.35 -3.80
CA HIS A 70 1.12 7.95 -4.11
C HIS A 70 1.71 7.05 -3.04
N CYS A 71 0.93 6.10 -2.56
CA CYS A 71 1.37 5.13 -1.58
C CYS A 71 1.32 3.73 -2.18
N PHE A 72 2.36 2.95 -1.98
CA PHE A 72 2.37 1.56 -2.40
C PHE A 72 2.59 0.69 -1.17
N ILE A 73 1.78 -0.34 -0.99
CA ILE A 73 1.94 -1.28 0.12
C ILE A 73 1.78 -2.69 -0.40
N SER A 74 2.77 -3.53 -0.12
CA SER A 74 2.57 -4.96 -0.28
C SER A 74 2.52 -5.57 1.12
N TYR A 75 1.74 -6.62 1.30
CA TYR A 75 1.52 -7.18 2.62
C TYR A 75 1.59 -8.70 2.60
N ARG A 76 1.73 -9.28 3.78
CA ARG A 76 1.56 -10.72 3.95
C ARG A 76 0.48 -10.95 4.98
N LEU A 77 -0.07 -12.14 4.98
CA LEU A 77 -1.06 -12.49 5.98
C LEU A 77 -0.40 -12.54 7.35
N ALA A 78 -1.16 -12.27 8.37
CA ALA A 78 -0.59 -12.15 9.72
C ALA A 78 0.07 -13.43 10.17
N ASP A 79 -0.47 -14.59 9.75
CA ASP A 79 0.08 -15.87 10.17
C ASP A 79 0.89 -16.54 9.08
N GLU A 80 1.22 -15.82 8.04
CA GLU A 80 1.99 -16.36 6.93
C GLU A 80 3.46 -16.20 7.21
N GLU A 81 4.26 -17.19 6.88
CA GLU A 81 5.70 -17.08 7.06
C GLU A 81 6.34 -16.68 5.76
N LEU A 82 7.28 -15.75 5.83
CA LEU A 82 8.03 -15.37 4.65
C LEU A 82 9.14 -16.37 4.43
N PRO A 83 9.51 -16.61 3.17
CA PRO A 83 10.59 -17.56 2.91
C PRO A 83 11.88 -17.09 3.54
N MET A 84 12.63 -18.04 4.04
CA MET A 84 13.94 -17.74 4.59
C MET A 84 14.97 -17.97 3.52
N LYS A 85 15.99 -17.16 3.55
CA LYS A 85 16.99 -17.32 2.51
C LYS A 85 18.23 -17.78 3.06
#